data_cfed8c79f34347101d51542e8f5717aa
#
_entry.id   cfed8c79f34347101d51542e8f5717aa
#
_cell.length_a   1.000
_cell.length_b   1.000
_cell.length_c   1.000
_cell.angle_alpha   90.00
_cell.angle_beta   90.00
_cell.angle_gamma   90.00
#
_symmetry.space_group_name_H-M   'P 1'
#
loop_
_entity.id
_entity.type
_entity.pdbx_description
1 polymer ?
#
loop_
_entity_poly.entity_id
_entity_poly.type
_entity_poly.pdbx_seq_one_letter_code
_entity_poly.pdbx_strand_id
1 'polypeptide(L)' 'AEPILIMDGKILYKNLKQCGKDEQWLNEKVKESGAVISDVFIAQADGENNLSVYVKTDEGVTNDIFQ' A
#
# COMPACT_ATOMS: atom_id res chain seq x y z
N ALA A 1 4.66 -14.86 4.58
CA ALA A 1 4.48 -14.04 3.40
C ALA A 1 3.81 -12.73 3.78
N GLU A 2 4.16 -11.67 3.10
CA GLU A 2 3.64 -10.36 3.40
C GLU A 2 2.33 -10.13 2.66
N PRO A 3 1.26 -9.78 3.36
CA PRO A 3 -0.02 -9.60 2.69
C PRO A 3 -0.05 -8.36 1.85
N ILE A 4 -0.74 -8.45 0.72
CA ILE A 4 -0.99 -7.29 -0.13
C ILE A 4 -2.27 -6.63 0.39
N LEU A 5 -2.19 -5.35 0.67
CA LEU A 5 -3.30 -4.60 1.25
C LEU A 5 -4.02 -3.71 0.24
N ILE A 6 -3.30 -3.30 -0.81
CA ILE A 6 -3.90 -2.51 -1.89
C ILE A 6 -3.45 -3.12 -3.20
N MET A 7 -4.38 -3.23 -4.15
CA MET A 7 -4.04 -3.66 -5.50
C MET A 7 -4.86 -2.82 -6.48
N ASP A 8 -4.15 -2.17 -7.39
CA ASP A 8 -4.75 -1.39 -8.46
C ASP A 8 -5.72 -0.34 -7.92
N GLY A 9 -5.29 0.35 -6.86
CA GLY A 9 -6.05 1.42 -6.25
C GLY A 9 -7.20 0.99 -5.37
N LYS A 10 -7.30 -0.32 -5.12
CA LYS A 10 -8.40 -0.86 -4.33
C LYS A 10 -7.88 -1.53 -3.07
N ILE A 11 -8.54 -1.25 -1.97
CA ILE A 11 -8.16 -1.85 -0.68
C ILE A 11 -8.68 -3.29 -0.63
N LEU A 12 -7.79 -4.19 -0.24
CA LEU A 12 -8.15 -5.59 -0.03
C LEU A 12 -8.52 -5.76 1.44
N TYR A 13 -9.79 -5.50 1.74
CA TYR A 13 -10.25 -5.41 3.12
C TYR A 13 -10.06 -6.69 3.90
N LYS A 14 -10.21 -7.82 3.24
CA LYS A 14 -10.01 -9.10 3.90
C LYS A 14 -8.59 -9.27 4.40
N ASN A 15 -7.62 -8.89 3.56
CA ASN A 15 -6.23 -8.98 3.94
C ASN A 15 -5.89 -7.97 5.02
N LEU A 16 -6.47 -6.78 4.92
CA LEU A 16 -6.26 -5.73 5.92
C LEU A 16 -6.75 -6.21 7.29
N LYS A 17 -7.91 -6.84 7.32
CA LYS A 17 -8.47 -7.35 8.55
C LYS A 17 -7.59 -8.46 9.14
N GLN A 18 -7.05 -9.32 8.28
CA GLN A 18 -6.19 -10.39 8.74
C GLN A 18 -4.88 -9.88 9.34
N CYS A 19 -4.45 -8.69 8.94
CA CYS A 19 -3.28 -8.05 9.51
C CYS A 19 -3.57 -7.40 10.86
N GLY A 20 -4.82 -7.31 11.25
CA GLY A 20 -5.19 -6.62 12.48
C GLY A 20 -5.13 -5.11 12.36
N LYS A 21 -5.19 -4.59 11.15
CA LYS A 21 -5.13 -3.16 10.89
C LYS A 21 -6.47 -2.68 10.34
N ASP A 22 -6.65 -1.36 10.32
CA ASP A 22 -7.88 -0.79 9.78
C ASP A 22 -7.56 0.16 8.64
N GLU A 23 -8.63 0.66 8.03
CA GLU A 23 -8.49 1.54 6.88
C GLU A 23 -7.79 2.84 7.25
N GLN A 24 -8.02 3.34 8.45
CA GLN A 24 -7.36 4.56 8.90
C GLN A 24 -5.85 4.39 8.95
N TRP A 25 -5.39 3.27 9.50
CA TRP A 25 -3.97 2.98 9.53
C TRP A 25 -3.40 2.94 8.12
N LEU A 26 -4.12 2.27 7.21
CA LEU A 26 -3.66 2.12 5.83
C LEU A 26 -3.58 3.47 5.14
N ASN A 27 -4.60 4.32 5.31
CA ASN A 27 -4.59 5.66 4.73
C ASN A 27 -3.41 6.47 5.23
N GLU A 28 -3.11 6.38 6.52
CA GLU A 28 -2.01 7.13 7.09
C GLU A 28 -0.67 6.66 6.55
N LYS A 29 -0.52 5.35 6.39
CA LYS A 29 0.74 4.82 5.85
C LYS A 29 0.94 5.19 4.40
N VAL A 30 -0.10 5.14 3.59
CA VAL A 30 -0.02 5.55 2.20
C VAL A 30 0.30 7.05 2.10
N LYS A 31 -0.33 7.84 2.96
CA LYS A 31 -0.10 9.28 2.97
C LYS A 31 1.34 9.60 3.35
N GLU A 32 1.91 8.86 4.29
CA GLU A 32 3.31 9.06 4.68
C GLU A 32 4.26 8.82 3.52
N SER A 33 3.90 7.93 2.60
CA SER A 33 4.73 7.67 1.43
C SER A 33 4.59 8.74 0.36
N GLY A 34 3.65 9.68 0.53
CA GLY A 34 3.43 10.73 -0.44
C GLY A 34 2.46 10.36 -1.54
N ALA A 35 1.80 9.22 -1.43
CA ALA A 35 0.88 8.75 -2.45
C ALA A 35 -0.57 8.85 -1.98
N VAL A 36 -1.49 8.64 -2.91
CA VAL A 36 -2.90 8.46 -2.59
C VAL A 36 -3.30 7.04 -2.99
N ILE A 37 -4.27 6.48 -2.30
CA ILE A 37 -4.63 5.07 -2.49
C ILE A 37 -5.00 4.78 -3.94
N SER A 38 -5.72 5.67 -4.59
CA SER A 38 -6.17 5.44 -5.97
C SER A 38 -5.00 5.33 -6.95
N ASP A 39 -3.84 5.89 -6.62
CA ASP A 39 -2.66 5.81 -7.46
C ASP A 39 -1.76 4.64 -7.13
N VAL A 40 -2.04 3.93 -6.05
CA VAL A 40 -1.21 2.82 -5.63
C VAL A 40 -1.51 1.59 -6.48
N PHE A 41 -0.48 1.01 -7.08
CA PHE A 41 -0.66 -0.24 -7.79
C PHE A 41 -0.65 -1.41 -6.83
N ILE A 42 0.37 -1.49 -5.98
CA ILE A 42 0.46 -2.54 -4.97
C ILE A 42 1.00 -1.94 -3.68
N ALA A 43 0.43 -2.34 -2.57
CA ALA A 43 0.96 -2.02 -1.25
C ALA A 43 0.95 -3.28 -0.41
N GLN A 44 2.08 -3.57 0.21
CA GLN A 44 2.26 -4.75 1.05
C GLN A 44 2.69 -4.35 2.44
N ALA A 45 2.13 -5.01 3.44
CA ALA A 45 2.56 -4.83 4.81
C ALA A 45 3.69 -5.79 5.12
N ASP A 46 4.69 -5.33 5.87
CA ASP A 46 5.70 -6.26 6.36
C ASP A 46 5.40 -6.62 7.81
N GLY A 47 6.23 -7.50 8.37
CA GLY A 47 6.01 -7.99 9.73
C GLY A 47 6.33 -6.97 10.82
N GLU A 48 6.80 -5.78 10.44
CA GLU A 48 7.23 -4.77 11.41
C GLU A 48 6.36 -3.52 11.37
N ASN A 49 5.13 -3.67 10.89
CA ASN A 49 4.17 -2.58 10.89
C ASN A 49 4.51 -1.48 9.88
N ASN A 50 5.27 -1.84 8.84
CA ASN A 50 5.60 -0.93 7.75
C ASN A 50 4.83 -1.31 6.50
N LEU A 51 4.76 -0.38 5.56
CA LEU A 51 4.05 -0.60 4.31
C LEU A 51 4.96 -0.26 3.14
N SER A 52 5.08 -1.19 2.20
CA SER A 52 5.80 -0.95 0.96
C SER A 52 4.78 -0.53 -0.10
N VAL A 53 5.00 0.62 -0.72
CA VAL A 53 4.04 1.21 -1.65
C VAL A 53 4.67 1.32 -3.03
N TYR A 54 3.97 0.79 -4.03
CA TYR A 54 4.39 0.89 -5.43
C TYR A 54 3.27 1.62 -6.18
N VAL A 55 3.61 2.71 -6.83
CA VAL A 55 2.60 3.53 -7.51
C VAL A 55 2.66 3.34 -9.01
N LYS A 56 1.54 3.60 -9.67
CA LYS A 56 1.47 3.56 -11.12
C LYS A 56 2.16 4.78 -11.70
N THR A 57 2.85 4.59 -12.83
CA THR A 57 3.46 5.69 -13.54
C THR A 57 3.19 5.50 -15.03
N ASP A 58 3.53 6.52 -15.81
CA ASP A 58 3.42 6.41 -17.26
C ASP A 58 4.39 5.37 -17.83
N GLU A 59 5.40 5.02 -17.07
CA GLU A 59 6.39 4.04 -17.48
C GLU A 59 6.18 2.69 -16.83
N GLY A 60 5.05 2.52 -16.17
CA GLY A 60 4.74 1.28 -15.48
C GLY A 60 4.73 1.47 -13.98
N VAL A 61 5.13 0.43 -13.27
CA VAL A 61 5.13 0.45 -11.81
C VAL A 61 6.52 0.75 -11.30
N THR A 62 6.62 1.67 -10.35
CA THR A 62 7.89 1.98 -9.75
C THR A 62 7.73 2.08 -8.24
N ASN A 63 8.83 1.84 -7.54
CA ASN A 63 8.84 2.00 -6.11
C ASN A 63 8.86 3.49 -5.79
N ASP A 64 8.05 3.89 -4.89
CA ASP A 64 7.90 5.29 -4.50
C ASP A 64 9.18 5.88 -3.93
N ILE A 65 10.02 5.04 -3.56
CA ILE A 65 11.26 5.52 -3.02
C ILE A 65 12.14 6.14 -4.08
N PHE A 66 12.31 6.46 -4.98
CA PHE A 66 13.12 7.07 -5.80
C PHE A 66 13.81 7.82 -5.84
N GLN A 67 13.85 7.67 -6.05
CA GLN A 67 14.41 8.04 -6.16
C GLN A 67 14.89 8.50 -6.49
#